data_b01181c18cb36bcab9bed07cc7dbc52f
#
_entry.id   b01181c18cb36bcab9bed07cc7dbc52f
#
_cell.length_a   1.000
_cell.length_b   1.000
_cell.length_c   1.000
_cell.angle_alpha   90.00
_cell.angle_beta   90.00
_cell.angle_gamma   90.00
#
_symmetry.space_group_name_H-M   'P 1'
#
loop_
_entity.id
_entity.type
_entity.pdbx_description
1 polymer ?
#
loop_
_entity_poly.entity_id
_entity_poly.type
_entity_poly.pdbx_seq_one_letter_code
_entity_poly.pdbx_strand_id
1 'polypeptide(L)'
;RRLLSYGCAMTVGLAALSLMTRRNFLLYLAVLVLVSGDLVGMGKTHEGSPFKDALAARVSLFMAGSVLIYTIFLLGTALGSDYPRYVSQSAAFDAIHRAGVDTGSMILTDLDTGCEAELMGYRPTLDTRVEVLCGVYGGVDVLTPAAAALSGKNTTAYCEELGIMAAVLPSGYYDAAVSRLQGTGWVVAHDDGTTVALVSPNAKSGD
;
A
#
# COMPACT_ATOMS: atom_id res chain seq x y z
N ARG A 1 -38.75 4.44 4.83
CA ARG A 1 -38.52 3.24 3.99
C ARG A 1 -37.43 3.44 2.94
N ARG A 2 -37.40 4.59 2.20
CA ARG A 2 -36.36 4.85 1.17
C ARG A 2 -34.94 4.96 1.75
N LEU A 3 -34.75 5.70 2.86
CA LEU A 3 -33.46 5.82 3.54
C LEU A 3 -32.90 4.46 4.00
N LEU A 4 -33.76 3.57 4.51
CA LEU A 4 -33.37 2.22 4.92
C LEU A 4 -32.89 1.37 3.73
N SER A 5 -33.54 1.51 2.56
CA SER A 5 -33.13 0.79 1.34
C SER A 5 -31.78 1.29 0.81
N TYR A 6 -31.51 2.60 0.89
CA TYR A 6 -30.19 3.15 0.52
C TYR A 6 -29.09 2.71 1.49
N GLY A 7 -29.35 2.73 2.79
CA GLY A 7 -28.39 2.25 3.80
C GLY A 7 -28.04 0.77 3.59
N CYS A 8 -29.03 -0.08 3.37
CA CYS A 8 -28.81 -1.49 3.06
C CYS A 8 -28.04 -1.69 1.75
N ALA A 9 -28.39 -0.97 0.70
CA ALA A 9 -27.67 -1.05 -0.59
C ALA A 9 -26.22 -0.60 -0.47
N MET A 10 -25.96 0.52 0.24
CA MET A 10 -24.60 0.97 0.55
C MET A 10 -23.80 -0.05 1.35
N THR A 11 -24.42 -0.64 2.38
CA THR A 11 -23.76 -1.65 3.23
C THR A 11 -23.36 -2.87 2.42
N VAL A 12 -24.24 -3.38 1.55
CA VAL A 12 -23.95 -4.52 0.66
C VAL A 12 -22.87 -4.15 -0.37
N GLY A 13 -22.96 -2.97 -0.99
CA GLY A 13 -21.97 -2.49 -1.96
C GLY A 13 -20.58 -2.33 -1.34
N LEU A 14 -20.50 -1.72 -0.15
CA LEU A 14 -19.24 -1.55 0.57
C LEU A 14 -18.69 -2.87 1.12
N ALA A 15 -19.55 -3.82 1.50
CA ALA A 15 -19.12 -5.16 1.86
C ALA A 15 -18.45 -5.86 0.67
N ALA A 16 -19.06 -5.79 -0.51
CA ALA A 16 -18.46 -6.34 -1.73
C ALA A 16 -17.12 -5.66 -2.08
N LEU A 17 -17.06 -4.34 -2.00
CA LEU A 17 -15.83 -3.57 -2.23
C LEU A 17 -14.75 -3.88 -1.18
N SER A 18 -15.13 -4.13 0.08
CA SER A 18 -14.18 -4.47 1.14
C SER A 18 -13.57 -5.86 0.97
N LEU A 19 -14.30 -6.79 0.31
CA LEU A 19 -13.76 -8.09 -0.08
C LEU A 19 -12.75 -7.98 -1.22
N MET A 20 -12.88 -6.95 -2.08
CA MET A 20 -11.95 -6.71 -3.19
C MET A 20 -10.69 -5.94 -2.74
N THR A 21 -10.81 -5.05 -1.76
CA THR A 21 -9.69 -4.24 -1.28
C THR A 21 -9.77 -3.99 0.21
N ARG A 22 -8.69 -4.30 0.93
CA ARG A 22 -8.58 -4.10 2.40
C ARG A 22 -8.81 -2.65 2.84
N ARG A 23 -8.48 -1.67 1.97
CA ARG A 23 -8.69 -0.23 2.22
C ARG A 23 -10.16 0.12 2.48
N ASN A 24 -11.09 -0.57 1.81
CA ASN A 24 -12.52 -0.27 1.93
C ASN A 24 -13.17 -0.85 3.20
N PHE A 25 -12.44 -1.66 3.97
CA PHE A 25 -12.97 -2.27 5.18
C PHE A 25 -13.33 -1.25 6.26
N LEU A 26 -12.49 -0.23 6.46
CA LEU A 26 -12.79 0.83 7.43
C LEU A 26 -14.03 1.64 7.04
N LEU A 27 -14.20 1.93 5.75
CA LEU A 27 -15.41 2.56 5.20
C LEU A 27 -16.65 1.69 5.42
N TYR A 28 -16.53 0.38 5.17
CA TYR A 28 -17.60 -0.57 5.45
C TYR A 28 -18.00 -0.57 6.91
N LEU A 29 -17.03 -0.65 7.83
CA LEU A 29 -17.30 -0.60 9.28
C LEU A 29 -17.99 0.71 9.70
N ALA A 30 -17.53 1.86 9.20
CA ALA A 30 -18.11 3.15 9.51
C ALA A 30 -19.59 3.22 9.08
N VAL A 31 -19.90 2.80 7.86
CA VAL A 31 -21.28 2.78 7.35
C VAL A 31 -22.13 1.75 8.12
N LEU A 32 -21.56 0.61 8.45
CA LEU A 32 -22.22 -0.42 9.25
C LEU A 32 -22.65 0.12 10.62
N VAL A 33 -21.75 0.83 11.32
CA VAL A 33 -22.03 1.46 12.62
C VAL A 33 -23.13 2.52 12.49
N LEU A 34 -23.06 3.38 11.47
CA LEU A 34 -24.07 4.43 11.25
C LEU A 34 -25.45 3.83 10.96
N VAL A 35 -25.54 2.86 10.07
CA VAL A 35 -26.82 2.19 9.72
C VAL A 35 -27.37 1.42 10.91
N SER A 36 -26.52 0.78 11.72
CA SER A 36 -26.93 0.09 12.94
C SER A 36 -27.48 1.08 13.99
N GLY A 37 -26.81 2.22 14.16
CA GLY A 37 -27.24 3.29 15.05
C GLY A 37 -28.61 3.84 14.68
N ASP A 38 -28.87 4.09 13.40
CA ASP A 38 -30.16 4.55 12.89
C ASP A 38 -31.25 3.50 13.11
N LEU A 39 -30.97 2.22 12.87
CA LEU A 39 -31.94 1.14 13.10
C LEU A 39 -32.33 1.01 14.58
N VAL A 40 -31.37 1.12 15.51
CA VAL A 40 -31.63 1.08 16.97
C VAL A 40 -32.34 2.35 17.39
N GLY A 41 -32.00 3.52 16.84
CA GLY A 41 -32.67 4.80 17.09
C GLY A 41 -34.16 4.79 16.69
N MET A 42 -34.46 4.23 15.52
CA MET A 42 -35.84 4.10 15.03
C MET A 42 -36.70 3.15 15.87
N GLY A 43 -36.08 2.15 16.55
CA GLY A 43 -36.78 1.26 17.47
C GLY A 43 -37.31 1.98 18.74
N LYS A 44 -36.61 3.03 19.20
CA LYS A 44 -36.97 3.77 20.41
C LYS A 44 -38.10 4.78 20.24
N THR A 45 -38.39 5.20 19.00
CA THR A 45 -39.38 6.27 18.72
C THR A 45 -40.82 5.77 18.47
N HIS A 46 -41.05 4.46 18.44
CA HIS A 46 -42.36 3.87 18.21
C HIS A 46 -42.67 2.80 19.26
N GLU A 47 -43.31 3.21 20.35
CA GLU A 47 -43.93 2.30 21.31
C GLU A 47 -44.94 1.40 20.61
N GLY A 48 -44.76 0.10 20.68
CA GLY A 48 -45.85 -0.85 20.60
C GLY A 48 -45.99 -1.80 19.45
N SER A 49 -44.95 -2.09 18.62
CA SER A 49 -45.08 -3.16 17.65
C SER A 49 -44.00 -4.23 17.82
N PRO A 50 -44.37 -5.41 18.39
CA PRO A 50 -43.42 -6.51 18.61
C PRO A 50 -42.74 -7.03 17.31
N PHE A 51 -43.36 -6.76 16.16
CA PHE A 51 -42.82 -7.12 14.88
C PHE A 51 -41.60 -6.27 14.48
N LYS A 52 -41.61 -4.97 14.84
CA LYS A 52 -40.49 -4.05 14.54
C LYS A 52 -39.27 -4.36 15.41
N ASP A 53 -39.49 -4.70 16.66
CA ASP A 53 -38.43 -5.07 17.60
C ASP A 53 -37.77 -6.39 17.18
N ALA A 54 -38.56 -7.37 16.73
CA ALA A 54 -38.05 -8.63 16.20
C ALA A 54 -37.28 -8.44 14.92
N LEU A 55 -37.72 -7.53 14.03
CA LEU A 55 -37.00 -7.21 12.79
C LEU A 55 -35.66 -6.50 13.07
N ALA A 56 -35.68 -5.51 13.98
CA ALA A 56 -34.46 -4.80 14.37
C ALA A 56 -33.42 -5.75 15.01
N ALA A 57 -33.89 -6.65 15.90
CA ALA A 57 -33.02 -7.67 16.48
C ALA A 57 -32.44 -8.63 15.46
N ARG A 58 -33.22 -9.07 14.48
CA ARG A 58 -32.72 -9.94 13.37
C ARG A 58 -31.70 -9.25 12.49
N VAL A 59 -31.93 -7.97 12.15
CA VAL A 59 -31.00 -7.17 11.35
C VAL A 59 -29.71 -6.94 12.14
N SER A 60 -29.79 -6.60 13.43
CA SER A 60 -28.60 -6.44 14.27
C SER A 60 -27.80 -7.73 14.41
N LEU A 61 -28.49 -8.86 14.57
CA LEU A 61 -27.83 -10.18 14.63
C LEU A 61 -27.15 -10.54 13.29
N PHE A 62 -27.82 -10.29 12.16
CA PHE A 62 -27.25 -10.51 10.83
C PHE A 62 -26.01 -9.64 10.60
N MET A 63 -26.08 -8.37 11.02
CA MET A 63 -24.95 -7.45 10.88
C MET A 63 -23.78 -7.86 11.78
N ALA A 64 -24.03 -8.22 13.04
CA ALA A 64 -22.99 -8.73 13.94
C ALA A 64 -22.36 -10.04 13.42
N GLY A 65 -23.18 -10.95 12.89
CA GLY A 65 -22.73 -12.18 12.26
C GLY A 65 -21.84 -11.90 11.02
N SER A 66 -22.21 -10.94 10.19
CA SER A 66 -21.42 -10.55 9.02
C SER A 66 -20.06 -9.97 9.41
N VAL A 67 -20.01 -9.11 10.43
CA VAL A 67 -18.74 -8.58 10.96
C VAL A 67 -17.87 -9.69 11.50
N LEU A 68 -18.45 -10.61 12.27
CA LEU A 68 -17.72 -11.74 12.84
C LEU A 68 -17.14 -12.65 11.75
N ILE A 69 -17.95 -13.03 10.77
CA ILE A 69 -17.51 -13.87 9.63
C ILE A 69 -16.37 -13.18 8.87
N TYR A 70 -16.53 -11.88 8.60
CA TYR A 70 -15.48 -11.11 7.91
C TYR A 70 -14.20 -11.01 8.74
N THR A 71 -14.32 -10.79 10.05
CA THR A 71 -13.15 -10.76 10.94
C THR A 71 -12.44 -12.10 10.98
N ILE A 72 -13.18 -13.22 11.04
CA ILE A 72 -12.60 -14.57 10.97
C ILE A 72 -11.92 -14.80 9.63
N PHE A 73 -12.55 -14.36 8.52
CA PHE A 73 -11.95 -14.46 7.18
C PHE A 73 -10.65 -13.66 7.07
N LEU A 74 -10.63 -12.41 7.55
CA LEU A 74 -9.41 -11.59 7.58
C LEU A 74 -8.32 -12.20 8.47
N LEU A 75 -8.70 -12.70 9.65
CA LEU A 75 -7.76 -13.36 10.54
C LEU A 75 -7.21 -14.65 9.90
N GLY A 76 -8.07 -15.45 9.27
CA GLY A 76 -7.67 -16.65 8.54
C GLY A 76 -6.72 -16.33 7.38
N THR A 77 -7.00 -15.28 6.60
CA THR A 77 -6.11 -14.85 5.52
C THR A 77 -4.80 -14.24 6.06
N ALA A 78 -4.83 -13.55 7.19
CA ALA A 78 -3.64 -13.00 7.82
C ALA A 78 -2.74 -14.07 8.45
N LEU A 79 -3.34 -15.14 9.00
CA LEU A 79 -2.61 -16.26 9.61
C LEU A 79 -2.16 -17.30 8.58
N GLY A 80 -2.92 -17.47 7.48
CA GLY A 80 -2.65 -18.47 6.44
C GLY A 80 -1.94 -17.91 5.21
N SER A 81 -1.79 -16.61 5.09
CA SER A 81 -1.00 -16.04 4.01
C SER A 81 0.47 -16.07 4.41
N ASP A 82 1.30 -16.70 3.58
CA ASP A 82 2.72 -16.36 3.43
C ASP A 82 2.87 -14.92 2.89
N TYR A 83 2.07 -13.99 3.44
CA TYR A 83 2.34 -12.59 3.21
C TYR A 83 3.75 -12.38 3.73
N PRO A 84 4.68 -11.94 2.89
CA PRO A 84 5.98 -11.58 3.39
C PRO A 84 5.69 -10.65 4.57
N ARG A 85 6.02 -11.12 5.79
CA ARG A 85 6.02 -10.25 6.96
C ARG A 85 6.73 -9.02 6.48
N TYR A 86 6.17 -7.84 6.76
CA TYR A 86 6.89 -6.60 6.48
C TYR A 86 8.29 -6.77 7.06
N VAL A 87 9.21 -7.14 6.20
CA VAL A 87 10.62 -7.25 6.56
C VAL A 87 11.12 -5.84 6.42
N SER A 88 11.47 -5.22 7.53
CA SER A 88 12.09 -3.91 7.51
C SER A 88 13.29 -3.97 6.57
N GLN A 89 13.32 -3.10 5.61
CA GLN A 89 14.42 -2.98 4.65
C GLN A 89 15.57 -2.14 5.21
N SER A 90 15.53 -1.85 6.52
CA SER A 90 16.53 -1.03 7.22
C SER A 90 17.96 -1.51 6.97
N ALA A 91 18.19 -2.82 6.90
CA ALA A 91 19.52 -3.38 6.59
C ALA A 91 20.02 -2.97 5.20
N ALA A 92 19.13 -2.89 4.22
CA ALA A 92 19.46 -2.43 2.86
C ALA A 92 19.80 -0.93 2.85
N PHE A 93 19.02 -0.10 3.58
CA PHE A 93 19.31 1.33 3.73
C PHE A 93 20.60 1.59 4.49
N ASP A 94 20.88 0.83 5.55
CA ASP A 94 22.15 0.90 6.26
C ASP A 94 23.33 0.51 5.37
N ALA A 95 23.13 -0.44 4.46
CA ALA A 95 24.17 -0.85 3.52
C ALA A 95 24.50 0.23 2.49
N ILE A 96 23.50 0.89 1.90
CA ILE A 96 23.75 2.00 0.97
C ILE A 96 24.37 3.21 1.67
N HIS A 97 23.96 3.48 2.90
CA HIS A 97 24.58 4.55 3.71
C HIS A 97 26.07 4.27 3.98
N ARG A 98 26.40 3.04 4.41
CA ARG A 98 27.79 2.61 4.60
C ARG A 98 28.61 2.63 3.31
N ALA A 99 27.96 2.48 2.15
CA ALA A 99 28.60 2.58 0.85
C ALA A 99 28.79 4.05 0.37
N GLY A 100 28.44 5.04 1.20
CA GLY A 100 28.68 6.46 0.93
C GLY A 100 27.51 7.18 0.24
N VAL A 101 26.28 6.61 0.30
CA VAL A 101 25.07 7.32 -0.17
C VAL A 101 24.48 8.11 0.98
N ASP A 102 24.58 9.43 0.93
CA ASP A 102 24.08 10.33 1.97
C ASP A 102 22.55 10.37 2.02
N THR A 103 22.01 10.63 3.21
CA THR A 103 20.60 10.98 3.39
C THR A 103 20.27 12.22 2.57
N GLY A 104 19.04 12.26 2.02
CA GLY A 104 18.65 13.30 1.06
C GLY A 104 18.99 12.99 -0.39
N SER A 105 19.80 11.96 -0.66
CA SER A 105 20.05 11.48 -2.03
C SER A 105 18.79 10.88 -2.64
N MET A 106 18.65 11.02 -3.96
CA MET A 106 17.59 10.35 -4.70
C MET A 106 17.95 8.89 -4.92
N ILE A 107 17.01 8.00 -4.66
CA ILE A 107 17.17 6.55 -4.81
C ILE A 107 16.02 5.94 -5.60
N LEU A 108 16.33 4.91 -6.38
CA LEU A 108 15.34 4.13 -7.12
C LEU A 108 14.64 3.17 -6.17
N THR A 109 13.33 3.31 -6.05
CA THR A 109 12.48 2.47 -5.22
C THR A 109 11.21 2.08 -5.98
N ASP A 110 10.54 1.03 -5.51
CA ASP A 110 9.14 0.80 -5.85
C ASP A 110 8.21 1.57 -4.89
N LEU A 111 6.90 1.35 -5.03
CA LEU A 111 5.89 2.07 -4.24
C LEU A 111 5.95 1.73 -2.74
N ASP A 112 6.20 0.46 -2.41
CA ASP A 112 6.19 0.00 -1.01
C ASP A 112 7.50 0.37 -0.31
N THR A 113 8.64 0.16 -0.98
CA THR A 113 9.96 0.52 -0.46
C THR A 113 10.13 2.04 -0.30
N GLY A 114 9.46 2.82 -1.15
CA GLY A 114 9.57 4.28 -1.13
C GLY A 114 9.13 4.91 0.19
N CYS A 115 8.12 4.37 0.85
CA CYS A 115 7.69 4.88 2.16
C CYS A 115 8.77 4.68 3.24
N GLU A 116 9.45 3.54 3.23
CA GLU A 116 10.55 3.30 4.18
C GLU A 116 11.76 4.16 3.85
N ALA A 117 12.05 4.37 2.56
CA ALA A 117 13.10 5.27 2.11
C ALA A 117 12.92 6.71 2.65
N GLU A 118 11.70 7.24 2.60
CA GLU A 118 11.39 8.57 3.19
C GLU A 118 11.63 8.59 4.70
N LEU A 119 11.23 7.54 5.42
CA LEU A 119 11.47 7.42 6.87
C LEU A 119 12.97 7.38 7.20
N MET A 120 13.78 6.79 6.32
CA MET A 120 15.23 6.75 6.45
C MET A 120 15.92 8.02 5.95
N GLY A 121 15.16 9.01 5.50
CA GLY A 121 15.65 10.32 5.08
C GLY A 121 16.13 10.39 3.64
N TYR A 122 15.87 9.39 2.82
CA TYR A 122 16.15 9.39 1.38
C TYR A 122 15.00 10.00 0.57
N ARG A 123 15.26 10.34 -0.69
CA ARG A 123 14.27 10.81 -1.64
C ARG A 123 13.92 9.68 -2.61
N PRO A 124 12.82 8.95 -2.40
CA PRO A 124 12.44 7.86 -3.28
C PRO A 124 11.95 8.38 -4.64
N THR A 125 12.14 7.58 -5.69
CA THR A 125 11.55 7.86 -7.01
C THR A 125 10.04 7.58 -7.04
N LEU A 126 9.59 6.60 -6.27
CA LEU A 126 8.17 6.25 -6.10
C LEU A 126 7.86 6.05 -4.61
N ASP A 127 6.64 6.41 -4.25
CA ASP A 127 6.04 6.12 -2.95
C ASP A 127 4.54 5.81 -3.12
N THR A 128 3.81 5.59 -2.03
CA THR A 128 2.38 5.22 -2.08
C THR A 128 1.43 6.34 -2.48
N ARG A 129 1.93 7.56 -2.75
CA ARG A 129 1.13 8.71 -3.22
C ARG A 129 0.92 8.69 -4.73
N VAL A 130 0.44 7.57 -5.25
CA VAL A 130 0.30 7.28 -6.71
C VAL A 130 -0.50 8.36 -7.43
N GLU A 131 -1.55 8.89 -6.80
CA GLU A 131 -2.40 9.95 -7.37
C GLU A 131 -1.65 11.25 -7.64
N VAL A 132 -0.61 11.55 -6.86
CA VAL A 132 0.26 12.72 -7.09
C VAL A 132 1.29 12.43 -8.17
N LEU A 133 1.77 11.19 -8.23
CA LEU A 133 2.85 10.76 -9.11
C LEU A 133 2.40 10.58 -10.57
N CYS A 134 1.12 10.31 -10.83
CA CYS A 134 0.59 10.08 -12.17
C CYS A 134 0.12 11.34 -12.93
N GLY A 135 0.41 12.54 -12.39
CA GLY A 135 0.09 13.80 -13.07
C GLY A 135 -1.40 14.15 -13.19
N VAL A 136 -2.29 13.41 -12.50
CA VAL A 136 -3.76 13.60 -12.57
C VAL A 136 -4.19 15.02 -12.21
N TYR A 137 -3.45 15.70 -11.36
CA TYR A 137 -3.74 17.07 -10.92
C TYR A 137 -2.97 18.14 -11.70
N GLY A 138 -2.55 17.84 -12.94
CA GLY A 138 -1.80 18.78 -13.79
C GLY A 138 -0.30 18.86 -13.45
N GLY A 139 0.20 17.93 -12.65
CA GLY A 139 1.63 17.75 -12.38
C GLY A 139 2.34 16.98 -13.50
N VAL A 140 3.64 16.78 -13.32
CA VAL A 140 4.45 15.95 -14.21
C VAL A 140 4.18 14.48 -13.90
N ASP A 141 3.99 13.66 -14.94
CA ASP A 141 3.90 12.20 -14.77
C ASP A 141 5.28 11.63 -14.40
N VAL A 142 5.44 11.27 -13.15
CA VAL A 142 6.65 10.62 -12.61
C VAL A 142 6.50 9.09 -12.60
N LEU A 143 5.25 8.61 -12.51
CA LEU A 143 4.96 7.19 -12.36
C LEU A 143 5.35 6.38 -13.61
N THR A 144 4.96 6.86 -14.80
CA THR A 144 5.21 6.12 -16.06
C THR A 144 6.71 5.92 -16.34
N PRO A 145 7.58 6.94 -16.27
CA PRO A 145 9.01 6.74 -16.51
C PRO A 145 9.68 5.90 -15.41
N ALA A 146 9.28 6.05 -14.14
CA ALA A 146 9.79 5.22 -13.05
C ALA A 146 9.39 3.75 -13.20
N ALA A 147 8.13 3.45 -13.55
CA ALA A 147 7.66 2.09 -13.81
C ALA A 147 8.39 1.47 -15.03
N ALA A 148 8.67 2.27 -16.07
CA ALA A 148 9.46 1.82 -17.20
C ALA A 148 10.89 1.46 -16.76
N ALA A 149 11.53 2.29 -15.95
CA ALA A 149 12.85 2.03 -15.40
C ALA A 149 12.88 0.76 -14.55
N LEU A 150 11.89 0.57 -13.65
CA LEU A 150 11.75 -0.64 -12.84
C LEU A 150 11.52 -1.90 -13.69
N SER A 151 10.88 -1.79 -14.84
CA SER A 151 10.71 -2.90 -15.77
C SER A 151 11.96 -3.23 -16.61
N GLY A 152 13.09 -2.55 -16.38
CA GLY A 152 14.33 -2.70 -17.12
C GLY A 152 14.41 -1.87 -18.42
N LYS A 153 13.39 -1.03 -18.70
CA LYS A 153 13.38 -0.13 -19.85
C LYS A 153 14.02 1.20 -19.47
N ASN A 154 15.08 1.57 -20.17
CA ASN A 154 15.79 2.84 -19.93
C ASN A 154 16.27 3.08 -18.48
N THR A 155 16.47 2.02 -17.69
CA THR A 155 16.82 2.09 -16.26
C THR A 155 18.03 2.97 -16.02
N THR A 156 19.11 2.74 -16.77
CA THR A 156 20.37 3.49 -16.62
C THR A 156 20.19 4.97 -16.96
N ALA A 157 19.57 5.27 -18.11
CA ALA A 157 19.34 6.65 -18.53
C ALA A 157 18.44 7.40 -17.52
N TYR A 158 17.42 6.74 -17.00
CA TYR A 158 16.55 7.29 -15.97
C TYR A 158 17.32 7.61 -14.68
N CYS A 159 18.20 6.70 -14.25
CA CYS A 159 19.03 6.92 -13.06
C CYS A 159 20.04 8.06 -13.27
N GLU A 160 20.63 8.16 -14.44
CA GLU A 160 21.57 9.23 -14.78
C GLU A 160 20.88 10.60 -14.86
N GLU A 161 19.73 10.68 -15.52
CA GLU A 161 18.95 11.92 -15.67
C GLU A 161 18.53 12.51 -14.31
N LEU A 162 18.15 11.66 -13.37
CA LEU A 162 17.68 12.08 -12.04
C LEU A 162 18.81 12.12 -10.99
N GLY A 163 20.04 11.75 -11.35
CA GLY A 163 21.16 11.69 -10.40
C GLY A 163 20.94 10.67 -9.29
N ILE A 164 20.34 9.53 -9.59
CA ILE A 164 20.04 8.47 -8.62
C ILE A 164 21.34 7.79 -8.20
N MET A 165 21.59 7.74 -6.90
CA MET A 165 22.83 7.23 -6.31
C MET A 165 22.74 5.78 -5.84
N ALA A 166 21.53 5.30 -5.54
CA ALA A 166 21.29 3.92 -5.11
C ALA A 166 19.93 3.41 -5.59
N ALA A 167 19.75 2.10 -5.57
CA ALA A 167 18.50 1.44 -5.79
C ALA A 167 18.23 0.47 -4.63
N VAL A 168 17.02 0.48 -4.06
CA VAL A 168 16.57 -0.48 -3.05
C VAL A 168 15.25 -1.07 -3.55
N LEU A 169 15.27 -2.35 -3.87
CA LEU A 169 14.19 -3.03 -4.58
C LEU A 169 13.90 -4.41 -3.97
N PRO A 170 12.65 -4.88 -4.00
CA PRO A 170 12.33 -6.26 -3.65
C PRO A 170 13.02 -7.26 -4.58
N SER A 171 13.70 -8.25 -4.00
CA SER A 171 14.38 -9.30 -4.77
C SER A 171 13.38 -10.14 -5.56
N GLY A 172 13.75 -10.50 -6.80
CA GLY A 172 12.94 -11.33 -7.68
C GLY A 172 11.80 -10.61 -8.41
N TYR A 173 11.50 -9.34 -8.07
CA TYR A 173 10.44 -8.58 -8.74
C TYR A 173 10.96 -7.69 -9.89
N TYR A 174 12.15 -7.15 -9.73
CA TYR A 174 12.72 -6.17 -10.65
C TYR A 174 14.09 -6.61 -11.23
N ASP A 175 14.24 -7.91 -11.46
CA ASP A 175 15.49 -8.52 -11.92
C ASP A 175 16.04 -7.89 -13.20
N ALA A 176 15.16 -7.46 -14.10
CA ALA A 176 15.57 -6.78 -15.33
C ALA A 176 16.23 -5.42 -15.05
N ALA A 177 15.72 -4.64 -14.11
CA ALA A 177 16.31 -3.38 -13.69
C ALA A 177 17.63 -3.62 -12.95
N VAL A 178 17.65 -4.58 -12.01
CA VAL A 178 18.86 -4.97 -11.26
C VAL A 178 19.96 -5.40 -12.20
N SER A 179 19.67 -6.30 -13.16
CA SER A 179 20.65 -6.77 -14.15
C SER A 179 21.19 -5.63 -15.04
N ARG A 180 20.33 -4.68 -15.42
CA ARG A 180 20.74 -3.50 -16.19
C ARG A 180 21.70 -2.62 -15.41
N LEU A 181 21.39 -2.33 -14.15
CA LEU A 181 22.24 -1.52 -13.29
C LEU A 181 23.60 -2.20 -13.05
N GLN A 182 23.61 -3.50 -12.74
CA GLN A 182 24.83 -4.27 -12.59
C GLN A 182 25.69 -4.24 -13.88
N GLY A 183 25.05 -4.38 -15.04
CA GLY A 183 25.73 -4.30 -16.35
C GLY A 183 26.39 -2.95 -16.63
N THR A 184 26.02 -1.89 -15.91
CA THR A 184 26.61 -0.54 -16.01
C THR A 184 27.55 -0.19 -14.84
N GLY A 185 27.94 -1.19 -14.07
CA GLY A 185 28.95 -1.04 -13.01
C GLY A 185 28.40 -0.71 -11.63
N TRP A 186 27.07 -0.77 -11.44
CA TRP A 186 26.50 -0.68 -10.10
C TRP A 186 26.87 -1.89 -9.26
N VAL A 187 27.16 -1.66 -7.99
CA VAL A 187 27.63 -2.69 -7.06
C VAL A 187 26.52 -3.05 -6.10
N VAL A 188 26.31 -4.35 -5.88
CA VAL A 188 25.39 -4.84 -4.83
C VAL A 188 25.99 -4.54 -3.46
N ALA A 189 25.30 -3.71 -2.68
CA ALA A 189 25.66 -3.37 -1.32
C ALA A 189 24.97 -4.28 -0.31
N HIS A 190 23.79 -4.82 -0.67
CA HIS A 190 23.02 -5.73 0.17
C HIS A 190 22.16 -6.64 -0.72
N ASP A 191 22.05 -7.90 -0.33
CA ASP A 191 21.08 -8.85 -0.89
C ASP A 191 20.84 -9.94 0.16
N ASP A 192 19.63 -10.01 0.70
CA ASP A 192 19.22 -11.01 1.68
C ASP A 192 18.17 -11.99 1.12
N GLY A 193 17.95 -11.95 -0.20
CA GLY A 193 16.93 -12.74 -0.89
C GLY A 193 15.52 -12.18 -0.80
N THR A 194 15.29 -11.14 0.02
CA THR A 194 14.02 -10.40 0.08
C THR A 194 14.15 -8.99 -0.47
N THR A 195 15.30 -8.37 -0.27
CA THR A 195 15.61 -7.01 -0.72
C THR A 195 17.02 -6.99 -1.30
N VAL A 196 17.17 -6.35 -2.45
CA VAL A 196 18.45 -6.05 -3.08
C VAL A 196 18.70 -4.55 -3.06
N ALA A 197 19.89 -4.15 -2.60
CA ALA A 197 20.35 -2.77 -2.66
C ALA A 197 21.59 -2.66 -3.55
N LEU A 198 21.56 -1.71 -4.50
CA LEU A 198 22.66 -1.41 -5.39
C LEU A 198 23.10 0.03 -5.21
N VAL A 199 24.38 0.27 -5.41
CA VAL A 199 24.99 1.60 -5.32
C VAL A 199 25.66 1.95 -6.64
N SER A 200 25.42 3.17 -7.11
CA SER A 200 26.00 3.72 -8.31
C SER A 200 27.53 3.83 -8.18
N PRO A 201 28.30 3.58 -9.24
CA PRO A 201 29.75 3.84 -9.24
C PRO A 201 30.06 5.32 -8.94
N ASN A 202 29.13 6.23 -9.19
CA ASN A 202 29.28 7.66 -8.95
C ASN A 202 29.04 8.05 -7.48
N ALA A 203 28.50 7.16 -6.64
CA ALA A 203 28.23 7.44 -5.21
C ALA A 203 29.51 7.67 -4.39
N LYS A 204 30.66 7.19 -4.88
CA LYS A 204 31.97 7.33 -4.20
C LYS A 204 32.78 8.56 -4.61
N SER A 205 32.28 9.41 -5.51
CA SER A 205 33.03 10.55 -6.04
C SER A 205 32.69 11.91 -5.38
N GLY A 206 32.01 11.87 -4.22
CA GLY A 206 31.67 13.06 -3.42
C GLY A 206 32.70 13.35 -2.34
N ASP A 207 33.98 13.41 -2.70
CA ASP A 207 35.04 14.00 -1.86
C ASP A 207 35.28 15.46 -2.26
#